data_dc005ac632396f4ae04967988b31646b
#
_entry.id   dc005ac632396f4ae04967988b31646b
#
_cell.length_a   1.000
_cell.length_b   1.000
_cell.length_c   1.000
_cell.angle_alpha   90.00
_cell.angle_beta   90.00
_cell.angle_gamma   90.00
#
_symmetry.space_group_name_H-M   'P 1'
#
loop_
_entity.id
_entity.type
_entity.pdbx_description
1 polymer ?
#
loop_
_entity_poly.entity_id
_entity_poly.type
_entity_poly.pdbx_seq_one_letter_code
_entity_poly.pdbx_strand_id
1 'polypeptide(L)'
;MATAGTARTPGQTFALVFGVIYLLVGVAGFFVATEFTGGSVDDKLIVFPVNHLHNIVHLAIGGLLIAGARTTAGAKQMNMIVGVALLGVALLGFLGLDFMQDLLNIHGSGSADNWLHLATGALALYFATAGDKATTAGV
;
A
#
# COMPACT_ATOMS: atom_id res chain seq x y z
N MET A 1 5.72 14.74 -36.55
CA MET A 1 5.67 15.50 -35.28
C MET A 1 5.61 14.48 -34.16
N ALA A 2 6.68 14.32 -33.39
CA ALA A 2 6.65 13.49 -32.19
C ALA A 2 5.86 14.25 -31.12
N THR A 3 4.71 13.70 -30.69
CA THR A 3 4.00 14.23 -29.53
C THR A 3 4.87 13.98 -28.31
N ALA A 4 5.40 15.07 -27.72
CA ALA A 4 6.08 14.99 -26.44
C ALA A 4 5.07 14.38 -25.44
N GLY A 5 5.31 13.14 -25.02
CA GLY A 5 4.52 12.51 -23.99
C GLY A 5 4.57 13.37 -22.74
N THR A 6 3.42 13.76 -22.20
CA THR A 6 3.36 14.52 -20.95
C THR A 6 4.04 13.72 -19.86
N ALA A 7 5.00 14.32 -19.17
CA ALA A 7 5.67 13.68 -18.04
C ALA A 7 4.64 13.28 -16.96
N ARG A 8 4.88 12.13 -16.29
CA ARG A 8 4.00 11.70 -15.19
C ARG A 8 4.06 12.70 -14.05
N THR A 9 2.90 12.95 -13.42
CA THR A 9 2.85 13.71 -12.18
C THR A 9 3.50 12.94 -11.02
N PRO A 10 3.91 13.62 -9.93
CA PRO A 10 4.39 12.94 -8.72
C PRO A 10 3.41 11.91 -8.18
N GLY A 11 2.10 12.21 -8.19
CA GLY A 11 1.05 11.27 -7.78
C GLY A 11 0.97 10.03 -8.66
N GLN A 12 1.12 10.18 -9.98
CA GLN A 12 1.17 9.04 -10.91
C GLN A 12 2.45 8.20 -10.71
N THR A 13 3.58 8.85 -10.46
CA THR A 13 4.85 8.16 -10.20
C THR A 13 4.78 7.38 -8.89
N PHE A 14 4.26 7.99 -7.82
CA PHE A 14 4.03 7.30 -6.55
C PHE A 14 3.14 6.07 -6.74
N ALA A 15 1.97 6.23 -7.38
CA ALA A 15 1.03 5.13 -7.61
C ALA A 15 1.67 3.99 -8.41
N LEU A 16 2.47 4.30 -9.43
CA LEU A 16 3.16 3.27 -10.21
C LEU A 16 4.22 2.54 -9.40
N VAL A 17 5.10 3.27 -8.72
CA VAL A 17 6.22 2.69 -7.95
C VAL A 17 5.69 1.85 -6.79
N PHE A 18 4.78 2.40 -5.97
CA PHE A 18 4.22 1.66 -4.86
C PHE A 18 3.31 0.52 -5.31
N GLY A 19 2.58 0.70 -6.40
CA GLY A 19 1.81 -0.39 -7.01
C GLY A 19 2.68 -1.59 -7.38
N VAL A 20 3.84 -1.36 -7.99
CA VAL A 20 4.80 -2.44 -8.30
C VAL A 20 5.36 -3.06 -7.02
N ILE A 21 5.73 -2.25 -6.02
CA ILE A 21 6.22 -2.76 -4.72
C ILE A 21 5.17 -3.66 -4.07
N TYR A 22 3.91 -3.23 -4.00
CA TYR A 22 2.81 -4.03 -3.43
C TYR A 22 2.57 -5.34 -4.18
N LEU A 23 2.67 -5.36 -5.52
CA LEU A 23 2.61 -6.61 -6.28
C LEU A 23 3.76 -7.55 -5.94
N LEU A 24 4.99 -7.04 -5.89
CA LEU A 24 6.17 -7.85 -5.59
C LEU A 24 6.10 -8.42 -4.17
N VAL A 25 5.72 -7.61 -3.19
CA VAL A 25 5.54 -8.05 -1.79
C VAL A 25 4.42 -9.09 -1.68
N GLY A 26 3.27 -8.85 -2.34
CA GLY A 26 2.17 -9.81 -2.36
C GLY A 26 2.57 -11.15 -2.95
N VAL A 27 3.28 -11.15 -4.09
CA VAL A 27 3.78 -12.40 -4.70
C VAL A 27 4.80 -13.08 -3.79
N ALA A 28 5.78 -12.33 -3.27
CA ALA A 28 6.84 -12.89 -2.41
C ALA A 28 6.26 -13.47 -1.10
N GLY A 29 5.22 -12.85 -0.53
CA GLY A 29 4.57 -13.30 0.69
C GLY A 29 3.93 -14.68 0.58
N PHE A 30 3.50 -15.11 -0.63
CA PHE A 30 2.96 -16.46 -0.83
C PHE A 30 3.99 -17.57 -0.62
N PHE A 31 5.28 -17.28 -0.71
CA PHE A 31 6.34 -18.28 -0.50
C PHE A 31 6.65 -18.52 0.97
N VAL A 32 6.19 -17.65 1.87
CA VAL A 32 6.42 -17.75 3.32
C VAL A 32 5.14 -17.96 4.11
N ALA A 33 3.99 -17.55 3.57
CA ALA A 33 2.69 -17.76 4.21
C ALA A 33 2.29 -19.25 4.17
N THR A 34 1.78 -19.76 5.30
CA THR A 34 1.31 -21.15 5.41
C THR A 34 -0.20 -21.23 5.55
N GLU A 35 -0.84 -20.19 6.11
CA GLU A 35 -2.27 -20.16 6.40
C GLU A 35 -2.99 -19.14 5.51
N PHE A 36 -4.30 -19.37 5.28
CA PHE A 36 -5.11 -18.43 4.52
C PHE A 36 -5.43 -17.17 5.33
N THR A 37 -5.81 -17.34 6.59
CA THR A 37 -6.04 -16.29 7.60
C THR A 37 -5.36 -16.69 8.90
N GLY A 38 -5.12 -15.74 9.81
CA GLY A 38 -4.31 -16.00 10.99
C GLY A 38 -2.86 -16.31 10.63
N GLY A 39 -2.24 -17.20 11.35
CA GLY A 39 -0.88 -17.66 11.10
C GLY A 39 0.09 -17.37 12.23
N SER A 40 1.32 -17.86 12.08
CA SER A 40 2.40 -17.67 13.03
C SER A 40 3.16 -16.36 12.77
N VAL A 41 3.77 -15.80 13.81
CA VAL A 41 4.77 -14.72 13.68
C VAL A 41 6.00 -15.14 12.86
N ASP A 42 6.20 -16.44 12.68
CA ASP A 42 7.30 -16.98 11.87
C ASP A 42 6.96 -17.06 10.38
N ASP A 43 5.68 -16.97 10.01
CA ASP A 43 5.20 -16.84 8.62
C ASP A 43 5.42 -15.39 8.14
N LYS A 44 6.67 -14.99 7.98
CA LYS A 44 7.04 -13.59 7.74
C LYS A 44 7.90 -13.40 6.50
N LEU A 45 7.61 -12.32 5.79
CA LEU A 45 8.47 -11.77 4.75
C LEU A 45 9.36 -10.67 5.39
N ILE A 46 10.66 -10.95 5.55
CA ILE A 46 11.63 -10.12 6.28
C ILE A 46 11.25 -10.05 7.77
N VAL A 47 10.52 -9.01 8.20
CA VAL A 47 10.05 -8.78 9.57
C VAL A 47 8.53 -8.66 9.67
N PHE A 48 7.83 -8.83 8.55
CA PHE A 48 6.39 -8.62 8.42
C PHE A 48 5.67 -9.97 8.38
N PRO A 49 4.94 -10.36 9.44
CA PRO A 49 4.10 -11.56 9.38
C PRO A 49 3.01 -11.39 8.31
N VAL A 50 2.81 -12.41 7.50
CA VAL A 50 1.84 -12.40 6.40
C VAL A 50 1.06 -13.71 6.35
N ASN A 51 -0.12 -13.67 5.75
CA ASN A 51 -0.89 -14.85 5.36
C ASN A 51 -1.38 -14.67 3.91
N HIS A 52 -2.05 -15.68 3.38
CA HIS A 52 -2.50 -15.60 1.99
C HIS A 52 -3.51 -14.48 1.74
N LEU A 53 -4.42 -14.20 2.69
CA LEU A 53 -5.37 -13.09 2.56
C LEU A 53 -4.64 -11.74 2.55
N HIS A 54 -3.67 -11.53 3.44
CA HIS A 54 -2.84 -10.33 3.48
C HIS A 54 -2.13 -10.11 2.13
N ASN A 55 -1.54 -11.18 1.57
CA ASN A 55 -0.89 -11.13 0.27
C ASN A 55 -1.86 -10.81 -0.88
N ILE A 56 -3.09 -11.36 -0.85
CA ILE A 56 -4.15 -11.03 -1.82
C ILE A 56 -4.52 -9.55 -1.74
N VAL A 57 -4.64 -9.00 -0.53
CA VAL A 57 -4.88 -7.55 -0.34
C VAL A 57 -3.73 -6.72 -0.93
N HIS A 58 -2.47 -7.13 -0.74
CA HIS A 58 -1.32 -6.47 -1.36
C HIS A 58 -1.41 -6.50 -2.90
N LEU A 59 -1.77 -7.63 -3.51
CA LEU A 59 -1.96 -7.73 -4.95
C LEU A 59 -3.09 -6.81 -5.45
N ALA A 60 -4.20 -6.75 -4.72
CA ALA A 60 -5.33 -5.87 -5.06
C ALA A 60 -4.92 -4.39 -4.99
N ILE A 61 -4.25 -3.97 -3.91
CA ILE A 61 -3.72 -2.60 -3.75
C ILE A 61 -2.75 -2.27 -4.89
N GLY A 62 -1.80 -3.17 -5.19
CA GLY A 62 -0.84 -2.99 -6.27
C GLY A 62 -1.51 -2.80 -7.62
N GLY A 63 -2.49 -3.65 -7.94
CA GLY A 63 -3.27 -3.56 -9.17
C GLY A 63 -4.06 -2.25 -9.29
N LEU A 64 -4.72 -1.82 -8.21
CA LEU A 64 -5.47 -0.56 -8.16
C LEU A 64 -4.57 0.67 -8.36
N LEU A 65 -3.42 0.71 -7.70
CA LEU A 65 -2.45 1.80 -7.82
C LEU A 65 -1.90 1.89 -9.25
N ILE A 66 -1.50 0.77 -9.86
CA ILE A 66 -0.99 0.74 -11.24
C ILE A 66 -2.08 1.15 -12.23
N ALA A 67 -3.31 0.67 -12.07
CA ALA A 67 -4.43 1.06 -12.91
C ALA A 67 -4.70 2.57 -12.80
N GLY A 68 -4.69 3.11 -11.58
CA GLY A 68 -4.87 4.55 -11.31
C GLY A 68 -3.75 5.42 -11.87
N ALA A 69 -2.50 4.92 -11.89
CA ALA A 69 -1.33 5.67 -12.39
C ALA A 69 -1.42 6.09 -13.85
N ARG A 70 -2.36 5.54 -14.62
CA ARG A 70 -2.56 5.87 -16.04
C ARG A 70 -3.01 7.31 -16.28
N THR A 71 -3.72 7.92 -15.33
CA THR A 71 -4.19 9.30 -15.40
C THR A 71 -3.95 10.03 -14.10
N THR A 72 -3.80 11.35 -14.13
CA THR A 72 -3.63 12.18 -12.92
C THR A 72 -4.83 12.02 -11.97
N ALA A 73 -6.06 12.05 -12.51
CA ALA A 73 -7.28 11.87 -11.70
C ALA A 73 -7.36 10.48 -11.08
N GLY A 74 -7.02 9.44 -11.86
CA GLY A 74 -6.97 8.05 -11.37
C GLY A 74 -5.94 7.85 -10.27
N ALA A 75 -4.74 8.41 -10.44
CA ALA A 75 -3.70 8.36 -9.42
C ALA A 75 -4.14 9.04 -8.11
N LYS A 76 -4.73 10.23 -8.20
CA LYS A 76 -5.30 10.93 -7.03
C LYS A 76 -6.33 10.09 -6.31
N GLN A 77 -7.28 9.52 -7.06
CA GLN A 77 -8.35 8.71 -6.49
C GLN A 77 -7.82 7.45 -5.82
N MET A 78 -6.93 6.70 -6.50
CA MET A 78 -6.40 5.45 -5.94
C MET A 78 -5.46 5.71 -4.77
N ASN A 79 -4.60 6.73 -4.85
CA ASN A 79 -3.76 7.13 -3.71
C ASN A 79 -4.61 7.54 -2.50
N MET A 80 -5.75 8.23 -2.70
CA MET A 80 -6.67 8.57 -1.63
C MET A 80 -7.30 7.33 -0.98
N ILE A 81 -7.87 6.44 -1.80
CA ILE A 81 -8.53 5.21 -1.32
C ILE A 81 -7.54 4.34 -0.56
N VAL A 82 -6.39 4.07 -1.17
CA VAL A 82 -5.33 3.24 -0.56
C VAL A 82 -4.78 3.90 0.70
N GLY A 83 -4.54 5.21 0.67
CA GLY A 83 -4.05 5.95 1.83
C GLY A 83 -4.99 5.85 3.03
N VAL A 84 -6.31 6.06 2.83
CA VAL A 84 -7.32 5.92 3.88
C VAL A 84 -7.38 4.48 4.40
N ALA A 85 -7.37 3.49 3.50
CA ALA A 85 -7.42 2.09 3.88
C ALA A 85 -6.20 1.67 4.72
N LEU A 86 -4.98 2.05 4.31
CA LEU A 86 -3.76 1.73 5.04
C LEU A 86 -3.68 2.42 6.40
N LEU A 87 -4.11 3.68 6.50
CA LEU A 87 -4.20 4.36 7.79
C LEU A 87 -5.23 3.71 8.71
N GLY A 88 -6.35 3.23 8.15
CA GLY A 88 -7.33 2.44 8.90
C GLY A 88 -6.73 1.15 9.45
N VAL A 89 -6.02 0.38 8.62
CA VAL A 89 -5.32 -0.84 9.03
C VAL A 89 -4.27 -0.54 10.10
N ALA A 90 -3.46 0.52 9.93
CA ALA A 90 -2.48 0.93 10.93
C ALA A 90 -3.14 1.27 12.27
N LEU A 91 -4.22 2.05 12.26
CA LEU A 91 -4.97 2.41 13.46
C LEU A 91 -5.49 1.16 14.20
N LEU A 92 -6.16 0.26 13.47
CA LEU A 92 -6.70 -0.98 14.05
C LEU A 92 -5.58 -1.87 14.58
N GLY A 93 -4.44 -1.94 13.90
CA GLY A 93 -3.28 -2.68 14.35
C GLY A 93 -2.65 -2.07 15.62
N PHE A 94 -2.51 -0.73 15.72
CA PHE A 94 -2.04 -0.05 16.93
C PHE A 94 -2.98 -0.22 18.12
N LEU A 95 -4.28 -0.38 17.88
CA LEU A 95 -5.23 -0.73 18.94
C LEU A 95 -5.06 -2.18 19.43
N GLY A 96 -4.27 -3.00 18.74
CA GLY A 96 -3.96 -4.37 19.14
C GLY A 96 -5.17 -5.30 19.10
N LEU A 97 -6.08 -5.09 18.16
CA LEU A 97 -7.32 -5.86 18.08
C LEU A 97 -7.04 -7.27 17.56
N ASP A 98 -7.49 -8.29 18.26
CA ASP A 98 -7.24 -9.70 17.95
C ASP A 98 -7.66 -10.08 16.51
N PHE A 99 -8.74 -9.51 16.00
CA PHE A 99 -9.19 -9.81 14.65
C PHE A 99 -8.18 -9.39 13.56
N MET A 100 -7.26 -8.46 13.84
CA MET A 100 -6.20 -8.08 12.90
C MET A 100 -5.19 -9.23 12.73
N GLN A 101 -4.87 -9.92 13.83
CA GLN A 101 -4.08 -11.14 13.79
C GLN A 101 -4.85 -12.27 13.09
N ASP A 102 -6.11 -12.48 13.48
CA ASP A 102 -6.95 -13.55 12.93
C ASP A 102 -7.16 -13.39 11.43
N LEU A 103 -7.22 -12.15 10.92
CA LEU A 103 -7.53 -11.89 9.53
C LEU A 103 -6.27 -11.71 8.67
N LEU A 104 -5.33 -10.88 9.11
CA LEU A 104 -4.19 -10.42 8.30
C LEU A 104 -2.81 -10.83 8.85
N ASN A 105 -2.77 -11.61 9.93
CA ASN A 105 -1.54 -11.99 10.63
C ASN A 105 -0.74 -10.79 11.19
N ILE A 106 -1.43 -9.68 11.54
CA ILE A 106 -0.82 -8.51 12.15
C ILE A 106 -0.88 -8.64 13.67
N HIS A 107 0.27 -8.89 14.30
CA HIS A 107 0.38 -9.27 15.71
C HIS A 107 0.56 -8.07 16.64
N GLY A 108 -0.54 -7.60 17.22
CA GLY A 108 -0.56 -6.62 18.30
C GLY A 108 -0.07 -5.22 17.92
N SER A 109 -0.08 -4.32 18.89
CA SER A 109 0.24 -2.89 18.71
C SER A 109 1.71 -2.61 18.33
N GLY A 110 2.62 -3.52 18.62
CA GLY A 110 4.04 -3.38 18.30
C GLY A 110 4.46 -3.90 16.93
N SER A 111 3.55 -4.42 16.13
CA SER A 111 3.87 -4.99 14.82
C SER A 111 4.53 -3.97 13.88
N ALA A 112 5.55 -4.41 13.16
CA ALA A 112 6.22 -3.60 12.14
C ALA A 112 5.26 -3.18 11.02
N ASP A 113 4.24 -4.00 10.72
CA ASP A 113 3.19 -3.70 9.74
C ASP A 113 2.44 -2.40 10.06
N ASN A 114 2.16 -2.14 11.34
CA ASN A 114 1.43 -0.94 11.74
C ASN A 114 2.20 0.33 11.34
N TRP A 115 3.52 0.34 11.55
CA TRP A 115 4.38 1.46 11.18
C TRP A 115 4.53 1.59 9.66
N LEU A 116 4.65 0.46 8.96
CA LEU A 116 4.75 0.46 7.50
C LEU A 116 3.44 0.98 6.87
N HIS A 117 2.29 0.51 7.34
CA HIS A 117 0.98 0.96 6.87
C HIS A 117 0.73 2.43 7.21
N LEU A 118 1.15 2.90 8.39
CA LEU A 118 1.09 4.32 8.76
C LEU A 118 1.92 5.18 7.79
N ALA A 119 3.17 4.82 7.55
CA ALA A 119 4.07 5.59 6.69
C ALA A 119 3.59 5.59 5.24
N THR A 120 3.25 4.42 4.69
CA THR A 120 2.80 4.32 3.29
C THR A 120 1.42 4.93 3.07
N GLY A 121 0.51 4.81 4.04
CA GLY A 121 -0.80 5.45 4.00
C GLY A 121 -0.70 6.98 4.03
N ALA A 122 0.15 7.53 4.90
CA ALA A 122 0.40 8.98 4.96
C ALA A 122 1.01 9.51 3.65
N LEU A 123 1.99 8.80 3.07
CA LEU A 123 2.56 9.15 1.77
C LEU A 123 1.52 9.08 0.66
N ALA A 124 0.67 8.05 0.63
CA ALA A 124 -0.39 7.94 -0.36
C ALA A 124 -1.36 9.12 -0.29
N LEU A 125 -1.78 9.54 0.91
CA LEU A 125 -2.62 10.74 1.09
C LEU A 125 -1.91 12.02 0.68
N TYR A 126 -0.61 12.16 0.98
CA TYR A 126 0.15 13.32 0.53
C TYR A 126 0.13 13.43 -1.00
N PHE A 127 0.45 12.34 -1.72
CA PHE A 127 0.44 12.32 -3.18
C PHE A 127 -0.96 12.38 -3.79
N ALA A 128 -2.01 12.06 -3.04
CA ALA A 128 -3.39 12.28 -3.45
C ALA A 128 -3.81 13.74 -3.38
N THR A 129 -3.23 14.55 -2.48
CA THR A 129 -3.73 15.89 -2.14
C THR A 129 -2.76 17.02 -2.46
N ALA A 130 -1.49 16.90 -2.07
CA ALA A 130 -0.50 17.98 -2.12
C ALA A 130 0.62 17.73 -3.15
N GLY A 131 0.95 16.46 -3.44
CA GLY A 131 2.10 16.10 -4.24
C GLY A 131 2.13 16.73 -5.65
N ASP A 132 0.97 16.83 -6.31
CA ASP A 132 0.87 17.41 -7.65
C ASP A 132 0.84 18.95 -7.65
N LYS A 133 0.47 19.56 -6.52
CA LYS A 133 0.44 21.04 -6.40
C LYS A 133 1.84 21.64 -6.29
N ALA A 134 2.80 20.90 -5.77
CA ALA A 134 4.17 21.37 -5.60
C ALA A 134 4.89 21.60 -6.95
N THR A 135 4.49 20.89 -8.00
CA THR A 135 5.08 21.02 -9.35
C THR A 135 4.51 22.19 -10.15
N THR A 136 3.31 22.68 -9.85
CA THR A 136 2.68 23.82 -10.54
C THR A 136 3.07 25.17 -9.96
N ALA A 137 3.65 25.23 -8.76
CA ALA A 137 4.08 26.46 -8.11
C ALA A 137 5.50 26.93 -8.51
N GLY A 138 6.20 26.15 -9.31
CA GLY A 138 7.59 26.41 -9.73
C GLY A 138 7.77 26.83 -11.21
N VAL A 139 6.68 27.25 -11.89
CA VAL A 139 6.73 27.72 -13.29
C VAL A 139 6.31 29.16 -13.38
#